data_1156a4a7339f9437cb0d1a5dd048ea7a
#
_entry.id   1156a4a7339f9437cb0d1a5dd048ea7a
#
_cell.length_a   1.000
_cell.length_b   1.000
_cell.length_c   1.000
_cell.angle_alpha   90.00
_cell.angle_beta   90.00
_cell.angle_gamma   90.00
#
_symmetry.space_group_name_H-M   'P 1'
#
loop_
_entity.id
_entity.type
_entity.pdbx_description
1 polymer ?
#
loop_
_entity_poly.entity_id
_entity_poly.type
_entity_poly.pdbx_seq_one_letter_code
_entity_poly.pdbx_strand_id
1 'polypeptide(L)'
;MLHNILVRKKSILDQFRQGLSILGLLDEIERSPQLFEDCFVHKDEVSKESVAGCLYFADSEDEHAERVFQMLHTFIRNSSPSDLDDFLRFVTGSRSSATCILPRRITVSCAPTNSIFASTCLLDLKLPNHFDSYKDFESAMRSVIKGNTFTTG
;
A
#
# COMPACT_ATOMS: atom_id res chain seq x y z
N MET A 1 -28.28 -11.71 -20.21
CA MET A 1 -27.08 -11.98 -19.40
C MET A 1 -26.93 -11.02 -18.22
N LEU A 2 -27.04 -9.71 -18.40
CA LEU A 2 -26.95 -8.69 -17.32
C LEU A 2 -28.01 -8.88 -16.20
N HIS A 3 -29.23 -9.24 -16.52
CA HIS A 3 -30.31 -9.43 -15.55
C HIS A 3 -30.00 -10.49 -14.50
N ASN A 4 -29.41 -11.62 -14.90
CA ASN A 4 -29.04 -12.72 -13.98
C ASN A 4 -27.89 -12.34 -13.03
N ILE A 5 -26.96 -11.47 -13.47
CA ILE A 5 -25.86 -10.98 -12.64
C ILE A 5 -26.38 -10.02 -11.57
N LEU A 6 -27.30 -9.13 -11.93
CA LEU A 6 -27.91 -8.17 -11.01
C LEU A 6 -28.79 -8.86 -9.96
N VAL A 7 -29.60 -9.85 -10.35
CA VAL A 7 -30.46 -10.61 -9.42
C VAL A 7 -29.64 -11.40 -8.40
N ARG A 8 -28.55 -12.07 -8.84
CA ARG A 8 -27.68 -12.83 -7.93
C ARG A 8 -26.91 -11.93 -6.95
N LYS A 9 -26.55 -10.72 -7.36
CA LYS A 9 -25.82 -9.76 -6.50
C LYS A 9 -26.75 -8.94 -5.62
N LYS A 10 -28.05 -8.90 -5.91
CA LYS A 10 -29.01 -8.08 -5.16
C LYS A 10 -29.00 -8.40 -3.67
N SER A 11 -29.09 -9.67 -3.30
CA SER A 11 -29.08 -10.09 -1.89
C SER A 11 -27.81 -9.64 -1.14
N ILE A 12 -26.65 -9.70 -1.80
CA ILE A 12 -25.37 -9.27 -1.22
C ILE A 12 -25.36 -7.75 -1.05
N LEU A 13 -25.83 -7.01 -2.05
CA LEU A 13 -25.95 -5.55 -1.99
C LEU A 13 -26.94 -5.09 -0.93
N ASP A 14 -28.08 -5.79 -0.79
CA ASP A 14 -29.08 -5.49 0.23
C ASP A 14 -28.52 -5.70 1.65
N GLN A 15 -27.77 -6.79 1.88
CA GLN A 15 -27.07 -7.03 3.15
C GLN A 15 -25.99 -5.97 3.43
N PHE A 16 -25.22 -5.58 2.42
CA PHE A 16 -24.22 -4.52 2.54
C PHE A 16 -24.88 -3.17 2.89
N ARG A 17 -25.95 -2.78 2.18
CA ARG A 17 -26.73 -1.58 2.50
C ARG A 17 -27.31 -1.62 3.92
N GLN A 18 -27.82 -2.76 4.35
CA GLN A 18 -28.32 -2.96 5.72
C GLN A 18 -27.18 -2.77 6.74
N GLY A 19 -25.98 -3.26 6.48
CA GLY A 19 -24.83 -3.03 7.35
C GLY A 19 -24.45 -1.55 7.45
N LEU A 20 -24.46 -0.83 6.34
CA LEU A 20 -24.18 0.62 6.31
C LEU A 20 -25.25 1.44 7.05
N SER A 21 -26.51 1.01 7.04
CA SER A 21 -27.59 1.73 7.71
C SER A 21 -27.52 1.66 9.23
N ILE A 22 -26.88 0.62 9.82
CA ILE A 22 -26.76 0.44 11.28
C ILE A 22 -26.08 1.64 11.95
N LEU A 23 -25.09 2.24 11.29
CA LEU A 23 -24.34 3.40 11.79
C LEU A 23 -24.80 4.73 11.19
N GLY A 24 -25.92 4.75 10.46
CA GLY A 24 -26.40 5.94 9.75
C GLY A 24 -25.51 6.32 8.54
N LEU A 25 -24.52 5.51 8.20
CA LEU A 25 -23.58 5.81 7.12
C LEU A 25 -24.28 5.79 5.75
N LEU A 26 -25.28 4.93 5.56
CA LEU A 26 -26.03 4.88 4.32
C LEU A 26 -26.74 6.22 4.04
N ASP A 27 -27.35 6.83 5.05
CA ASP A 27 -28.06 8.11 4.92
C ASP A 27 -27.08 9.24 4.56
N GLU A 28 -25.87 9.22 5.11
CA GLU A 28 -24.83 10.19 4.77
C GLU A 28 -24.29 9.98 3.34
N ILE A 29 -24.12 8.73 2.90
CA ILE A 29 -23.74 8.41 1.52
C ILE A 29 -24.83 8.88 0.53
N GLU A 30 -26.10 8.64 0.85
CA GLU A 30 -27.24 9.07 0.00
C GLU A 30 -27.39 10.59 -0.04
N ARG A 31 -27.06 11.29 1.06
CA ARG A 31 -27.10 12.77 1.14
C ARG A 31 -25.96 13.42 0.37
N SER A 32 -24.77 12.85 0.40
CA SER A 32 -23.56 13.44 -0.15
C SER A 32 -22.68 12.41 -0.86
N PRO A 33 -23.17 11.74 -1.92
CA PRO A 33 -22.47 10.62 -2.56
C PRO A 33 -21.06 10.98 -3.06
N GLN A 34 -20.84 12.24 -3.45
CA GLN A 34 -19.53 12.71 -3.97
C GLN A 34 -18.42 12.65 -2.92
N LEU A 35 -18.76 12.82 -1.62
CA LEU A 35 -17.76 12.73 -0.54
C LEU A 35 -17.27 11.30 -0.29
N PHE A 36 -18.08 10.32 -0.68
CA PHE A 36 -17.79 8.90 -0.49
C PHE A 36 -17.33 8.21 -1.77
N GLU A 37 -17.38 8.90 -2.91
CA GLU A 37 -17.06 8.29 -4.20
C GLU A 37 -15.67 7.68 -4.21
N ASP A 38 -14.67 8.39 -3.65
CA ASP A 38 -13.29 7.94 -3.57
C ASP A 38 -13.11 6.68 -2.69
N CYS A 39 -14.09 6.36 -1.82
CA CYS A 39 -14.07 5.13 -1.03
C CYS A 39 -14.55 3.90 -1.81
N PHE A 40 -15.30 4.08 -2.90
CA PHE A 40 -15.97 3.01 -3.64
C PHE A 40 -15.58 2.94 -5.11
N VAL A 41 -15.08 4.02 -5.66
CA VAL A 41 -14.72 4.12 -7.08
C VAL A 41 -13.24 4.33 -7.23
N HIS A 42 -12.59 3.34 -7.83
CA HIS A 42 -11.17 3.45 -8.19
C HIS A 42 -11.03 4.40 -9.37
N LYS A 43 -10.41 5.55 -9.16
CA LYS A 43 -10.30 6.59 -10.19
C LYS A 43 -8.97 6.61 -10.92
N ASP A 44 -7.87 6.26 -10.25
CA ASP A 44 -6.52 6.42 -10.82
C ASP A 44 -5.59 5.26 -10.49
N GLU A 45 -4.71 4.93 -11.43
CA GLU A 45 -3.54 4.12 -11.15
C GLU A 45 -2.61 4.89 -10.20
N VAL A 46 -2.14 4.22 -9.17
CA VAL A 46 -1.19 4.81 -8.23
C VAL A 46 0.11 5.10 -8.98
N SER A 47 0.49 6.38 -9.03
CA SER A 47 1.73 6.79 -9.69
C SER A 47 2.95 6.54 -8.80
N LYS A 48 4.10 6.33 -9.44
CA LYS A 48 5.40 6.16 -8.76
C LYS A 48 5.75 7.39 -7.94
N GLU A 49 5.43 8.56 -8.45
CA GLU A 49 5.64 9.86 -7.81
C GLU A 49 4.81 9.99 -6.53
N SER A 50 3.55 9.55 -6.59
CA SER A 50 2.67 9.55 -5.43
C SER A 50 3.18 8.62 -4.32
N VAL A 51 3.64 7.41 -4.67
CA VAL A 51 4.23 6.47 -3.71
C VAL A 51 5.53 7.01 -3.13
N ALA A 52 6.42 7.54 -3.97
CA ALA A 52 7.67 8.15 -3.51
C ALA A 52 7.43 9.32 -2.57
N GLY A 53 6.38 10.13 -2.83
CA GLY A 53 5.96 11.25 -1.99
C GLY A 53 5.39 10.85 -0.62
N CYS A 54 4.96 9.61 -0.46
CA CYS A 54 4.51 9.09 0.84
C CYS A 54 5.66 8.61 1.75
N LEU A 55 6.87 8.42 1.20
CA LEU A 55 8.01 7.93 1.96
C LEU A 55 8.60 9.04 2.82
N TYR A 56 8.78 8.76 4.09
CA TYR A 56 9.43 9.67 5.04
C TYR A 56 10.61 8.94 5.69
N PHE A 57 11.78 9.53 5.56
CA PHE A 57 13.01 8.98 6.14
C PHE A 57 13.20 9.48 7.57
N ALA A 58 13.41 8.54 8.49
CA ALA A 58 13.53 8.84 9.92
C ALA A 58 14.99 9.06 10.37
N ASP A 59 15.96 8.47 9.65
CA ASP A 59 17.38 8.37 10.07
C ASP A 59 18.29 9.28 9.23
N SER A 60 17.94 10.55 9.08
CA SER A 60 18.59 11.48 8.14
C SER A 60 20.03 11.89 8.50
N GLU A 61 20.56 11.48 9.66
CA GLU A 61 21.93 11.82 10.10
C GLU A 61 22.98 10.76 9.71
N ASP A 62 22.56 9.58 9.24
CA ASP A 62 23.44 8.49 8.82
C ASP A 62 23.57 8.47 7.29
N GLU A 63 24.76 8.81 6.76
CA GLU A 63 25.02 8.81 5.30
C GLU A 63 24.81 7.44 4.66
N HIS A 64 25.04 6.36 5.38
CA HIS A 64 24.82 5.01 4.88
C HIS A 64 23.35 4.68 4.77
N ALA A 65 22.57 5.03 5.79
CA ALA A 65 21.13 4.92 5.81
C ALA A 65 20.48 5.78 4.72
N GLU A 66 20.96 7.02 4.51
CA GLU A 66 20.52 7.89 3.41
C GLU A 66 20.75 7.23 2.05
N ARG A 67 21.88 6.59 1.83
CA ARG A 67 22.18 5.86 0.59
C ARG A 67 21.19 4.72 0.34
N VAL A 68 20.86 3.95 1.37
CA VAL A 68 19.86 2.87 1.28
C VAL A 68 18.47 3.43 0.99
N PHE A 69 18.13 4.56 1.59
CA PHE A 69 16.86 5.25 1.30
C PHE A 69 16.78 5.74 -0.17
N GLN A 70 17.89 6.25 -0.73
CA GLN A 70 17.97 6.59 -2.15
C GLN A 70 17.84 5.37 -3.07
N MET A 71 18.35 4.20 -2.64
CA MET A 71 18.11 2.93 -3.36
C MET A 71 16.62 2.58 -3.39
N LEU A 72 15.89 2.81 -2.28
CA LEU A 72 14.44 2.62 -2.23
C LEU A 72 13.72 3.55 -3.22
N HIS A 73 14.07 4.83 -3.26
CA HIS A 73 13.51 5.76 -4.25
C HIS A 73 13.76 5.31 -5.69
N THR A 74 14.97 4.83 -5.96
CA THR A 74 15.34 4.30 -7.28
C THR A 74 14.52 3.06 -7.62
N PHE A 75 14.32 2.17 -6.64
CA PHE A 75 13.47 0.99 -6.79
C PHE A 75 12.03 1.37 -7.16
N ILE A 76 11.41 2.29 -6.43
CA ILE A 76 10.04 2.75 -6.72
C ILE A 76 9.94 3.34 -8.13
N ARG A 77 10.88 4.18 -8.53
CA ARG A 77 10.90 4.79 -9.88
C ARG A 77 11.03 3.76 -11.00
N ASN A 78 11.78 2.68 -10.76
CA ASN A 78 12.03 1.64 -11.75
C ASN A 78 10.99 0.49 -11.68
N SER A 79 10.11 0.49 -10.70
CA SER A 79 9.12 -0.57 -10.51
C SER A 79 8.08 -0.58 -11.64
N SER A 80 7.66 -1.79 -12.01
CA SER A 80 6.45 -1.97 -12.82
C SER A 80 5.20 -1.66 -11.99
N PRO A 81 4.04 -1.41 -12.61
CA PRO A 81 2.77 -1.24 -11.87
C PRO A 81 2.48 -2.41 -10.92
N SER A 82 2.78 -3.65 -11.35
CA SER A 82 2.60 -4.84 -10.51
C SER A 82 3.56 -4.88 -9.32
N ASP A 83 4.84 -4.51 -9.52
CA ASP A 83 5.81 -4.48 -8.41
C ASP A 83 5.46 -3.37 -7.41
N LEU A 84 4.91 -2.25 -7.89
CA LEU A 84 4.45 -1.15 -7.05
C LEU A 84 3.24 -1.55 -6.19
N ASP A 85 2.32 -2.32 -6.77
CA ASP A 85 1.16 -2.88 -6.08
C ASP A 85 1.59 -3.90 -5.01
N ASP A 86 2.57 -4.75 -5.33
CA ASP A 86 3.15 -5.70 -4.38
C ASP A 86 3.91 -4.98 -3.24
N PHE A 87 4.63 -3.90 -3.56
CA PHE A 87 5.29 -3.05 -2.56
C PHE A 87 4.28 -2.41 -1.60
N LEU A 88 3.23 -1.80 -2.13
CA LEU A 88 2.19 -1.21 -1.30
C LEU A 88 1.48 -2.25 -0.43
N ARG A 89 1.18 -3.43 -0.99
CA ARG A 89 0.63 -4.53 -0.21
C ARG A 89 1.57 -4.95 0.93
N PHE A 90 2.87 -5.00 0.66
CA PHE A 90 3.86 -5.36 1.68
C PHE A 90 3.90 -4.35 2.83
N VAL A 91 3.87 -3.03 2.52
CA VAL A 91 4.02 -1.98 3.53
C VAL A 91 2.70 -1.62 4.22
N THR A 92 1.58 -1.69 3.52
CA THR A 92 0.28 -1.24 4.04
C THR A 92 -0.69 -2.37 4.36
N GLY A 93 -0.39 -3.60 3.95
CA GLY A 93 -1.32 -4.74 4.00
C GLY A 93 -2.41 -4.71 2.92
N SER A 94 -2.46 -3.66 2.10
CA SER A 94 -3.49 -3.46 1.10
C SER A 94 -2.89 -3.13 -0.26
N ARG A 95 -3.48 -3.65 -1.35
CA ARG A 95 -3.07 -3.28 -2.70
C ARG A 95 -3.61 -1.90 -3.05
N SER A 96 -2.89 -1.17 -3.87
CA SER A 96 -3.33 0.13 -4.38
C SER A 96 -4.67 0.05 -5.13
N SER A 97 -4.87 -1.05 -5.86
CA SER A 97 -6.12 -1.34 -6.57
C SER A 97 -7.32 -1.59 -5.65
N ALA A 98 -7.10 -1.89 -4.37
CA ALA A 98 -8.18 -2.18 -3.41
C ALA A 98 -8.57 -0.96 -2.56
N THR A 99 -7.65 -0.02 -2.38
CA THR A 99 -7.89 1.18 -1.58
C THR A 99 -7.34 2.38 -2.33
N CYS A 100 -8.19 3.20 -2.87
CA CYS A 100 -7.84 4.43 -3.58
C CYS A 100 -7.11 5.48 -2.72
N ILE A 101 -6.77 5.14 -1.50
CA ILE A 101 -6.16 6.05 -0.53
C ILE A 101 -4.73 5.59 -0.26
N LEU A 102 -3.77 6.29 -0.84
CA LEU A 102 -2.39 6.15 -0.43
C LEU A 102 -2.23 6.60 1.02
N PRO A 103 -1.41 5.91 1.83
CA PRO A 103 -1.09 6.38 3.16
C PRO A 103 -0.46 7.78 3.07
N ARG A 104 -0.82 8.66 3.98
CA ARG A 104 -0.23 10.00 4.03
C ARG A 104 1.28 9.96 4.26
N ARG A 105 1.76 8.91 4.94
CA ARG A 105 3.16 8.79 5.32
C ARG A 105 3.50 7.32 5.58
N ILE A 106 4.57 6.86 4.96
CA ILE A 106 5.24 5.59 5.26
C ILE A 106 6.58 5.97 5.88
N THR A 107 6.78 5.64 7.13
CA THR A 107 8.06 5.89 7.80
C THR A 107 9.07 4.86 7.34
N VAL A 108 10.25 5.29 6.95
CA VAL A 108 11.36 4.43 6.55
C VAL A 108 12.52 4.66 7.51
N SER A 109 13.03 3.58 8.09
CA SER A 109 14.20 3.60 8.95
C SER A 109 15.20 2.53 8.51
N CYS A 110 16.49 2.75 8.79
CA CYS A 110 17.53 1.78 8.56
C CYS A 110 18.05 1.24 9.90
N ALA A 111 18.36 -0.06 9.93
CA ALA A 111 18.83 -0.71 11.14
C ALA A 111 19.86 -1.81 10.80
N PRO A 112 20.75 -2.21 11.73
CA PRO A 112 21.66 -3.32 11.55
C PRO A 112 20.92 -4.66 11.64
N THR A 113 19.97 -4.88 10.72
CA THR A 113 19.18 -6.10 10.59
C THR A 113 19.54 -6.84 9.30
N ASN A 114 19.23 -8.14 9.26
CA ASN A 114 19.50 -8.96 8.08
C ASN A 114 18.26 -9.11 7.16
N SER A 115 17.14 -8.49 7.53
CA SER A 115 15.87 -8.66 6.82
C SER A 115 15.15 -7.31 6.63
N ILE A 116 14.52 -7.17 5.47
CA ILE A 116 13.58 -6.08 5.23
C ILE A 116 12.27 -6.44 5.95
N PHE A 117 11.75 -5.53 6.76
CA PHE A 117 10.54 -5.74 7.56
C PHE A 117 9.58 -4.56 7.41
N ALA A 118 8.28 -4.86 7.32
CA ALA A 118 7.24 -3.85 7.32
C ALA A 118 6.21 -4.12 8.41
N SER A 119 5.84 -3.08 9.16
CA SER A 119 4.70 -3.08 10.08
C SER A 119 3.53 -2.39 9.41
N THR A 120 2.57 -3.15 8.93
CA THR A 120 1.43 -2.62 8.17
C THR A 120 0.51 -1.73 9.01
N CYS A 121 0.38 -2.00 10.30
CA CYS A 121 -0.43 -1.20 11.23
C CYS A 121 0.21 0.16 11.55
N LEU A 122 1.54 0.22 11.59
CA LEU A 122 2.29 1.44 11.89
C LEU A 122 2.75 2.18 10.63
N LEU A 123 2.60 1.57 9.45
CA LEU A 123 3.14 2.06 8.19
C LEU A 123 4.64 2.33 8.30
N ASP A 124 5.37 1.39 8.89
CA ASP A 124 6.80 1.49 9.16
C ASP A 124 7.56 0.43 8.35
N LEU A 125 8.54 0.88 7.57
CA LEU A 125 9.41 0.05 6.75
C LEU A 125 10.84 0.12 7.31
N LYS A 126 11.36 -1.01 7.77
CA LYS A 126 12.73 -1.15 8.25
C LYS A 126 13.59 -1.82 7.20
N LEU A 127 14.67 -1.13 6.83
CA LEU A 127 15.63 -1.58 5.84
C LEU A 127 16.95 -1.95 6.53
N PRO A 128 17.61 -3.04 6.10
CA PRO A 128 19.00 -3.29 6.47
C PRO A 128 19.92 -2.16 6.02
N ASN A 129 20.84 -1.73 6.86
CA ASN A 129 21.79 -0.67 6.53
C ASN A 129 23.07 -1.17 5.82
N HIS A 130 23.18 -2.47 5.52
CA HIS A 130 24.40 -3.09 4.97
C HIS A 130 24.41 -3.22 3.45
N PHE A 131 23.45 -2.65 2.73
CA PHE A 131 23.44 -2.72 1.26
C PHE A 131 24.50 -1.80 0.64
N ASP A 132 25.50 -2.39 0.00
CA ASP A 132 26.54 -1.67 -0.72
C ASP A 132 26.21 -1.42 -2.19
N SER A 133 25.33 -2.23 -2.78
CA SER A 133 24.92 -2.11 -4.17
C SER A 133 23.39 -2.04 -4.34
N TYR A 134 22.96 -1.25 -5.32
CA TYR A 134 21.54 -1.19 -5.71
C TYR A 134 21.02 -2.55 -6.19
N LYS A 135 21.84 -3.33 -6.88
CA LYS A 135 21.44 -4.65 -7.41
C LYS A 135 21.08 -5.63 -6.29
N ASP A 136 21.86 -5.63 -5.21
CA ASP A 136 21.61 -6.50 -4.06
C ASP A 136 20.36 -6.03 -3.30
N PHE A 137 20.21 -4.71 -3.11
CA PHE A 137 19.00 -4.10 -2.55
C PHE A 137 17.76 -4.45 -3.38
N GLU A 138 17.80 -4.26 -4.70
CA GLU A 138 16.68 -4.55 -5.59
C GLU A 138 16.29 -6.03 -5.55
N SER A 139 17.26 -6.94 -5.56
CA SER A 139 17.04 -8.38 -5.47
C SER A 139 16.34 -8.76 -4.15
N ALA A 140 16.82 -8.22 -3.04
CA ALA A 140 16.25 -8.45 -1.71
C ALA A 140 14.82 -7.88 -1.63
N MET A 141 14.59 -6.65 -2.11
CA MET A 141 13.28 -6.02 -2.10
C MET A 141 12.28 -6.82 -2.95
N ARG A 142 12.64 -7.21 -4.16
CA ARG A 142 11.78 -8.04 -5.03
C ARG A 142 11.45 -9.39 -4.40
N SER A 143 12.41 -10.02 -3.73
CA SER A 143 12.19 -11.27 -3.02
C SER A 143 11.15 -11.12 -1.91
N VAL A 144 11.26 -10.06 -1.12
CA VAL A 144 10.36 -9.81 0.03
C VAL A 144 8.95 -9.45 -0.42
N ILE A 145 8.79 -8.53 -1.39
CA ILE A 145 7.45 -8.13 -1.85
C ILE A 145 6.70 -9.25 -2.58
N LYS A 146 7.42 -10.16 -3.25
CA LYS A 146 6.83 -11.32 -3.96
C LYS A 146 6.65 -12.53 -3.06
N GLY A 147 7.51 -12.69 -2.05
CA GLY A 147 7.50 -13.84 -1.14
C GLY A 147 6.49 -13.74 0.00
N ASN A 148 5.73 -12.65 0.11
CA ASN A 148 4.80 -12.41 1.20
C ASN A 148 3.55 -13.30 1.13
N THR A 149 3.73 -14.57 1.45
CA THR A 149 2.71 -15.32 2.15
C THR A 149 2.76 -14.83 3.60
N PHE A 150 1.71 -14.13 4.05
CA PHE A 150 1.54 -13.74 5.45
C PHE A 150 1.75 -14.97 6.35
N THR A 151 2.89 -15.06 7.00
CA THR A 151 3.02 -15.90 8.19
C THR A 151 2.36 -15.12 9.32
N THR A 152 1.06 -15.39 9.52
CA THR A 152 0.39 -15.05 10.77
C THR A 152 1.07 -15.87 11.87
N GLY A 153 1.95 -15.24 12.64
CA GLY A 153 2.41 -15.73 13.93
C GLY A 153 1.44 -15.31 15.01
#